data_293f51748457fd6fcf915700f088151e
#
_entry.id   293f51748457fd6fcf915700f088151e
#
_cell.length_a   1.000
_cell.length_b   1.000
_cell.length_c   1.000
_cell.angle_alpha   90.00
_cell.angle_beta   90.00
_cell.angle_gamma   90.00
#
_symmetry.space_group_name_H-M   'P 1'
#
loop_
_entity.id
_entity.type
_entity.pdbx_description
1 polymer ?
#
loop_
_entity_poly.entity_id
_entity_poly.type
_entity_poly.pdbx_seq_one_letter_code
_entity_poly.pdbx_strand_id
1 'polypeptide(L)'
;MVRPRAPEPRRRRERGDDGISWDRINNCYVGTISLGYDEAGKRLRRTARGKTKQAVKDKLDKLHEEIKAGIETPATYTVRQCVADWLDSLELDPHTMATYRGQAEKWIYPKIGRTKLKDFKATDADRFFRDAAKVLSKASLVKIKSTLIRSIRRAQKYDFIGRNVAELVDLPKGQPGHPSRAMTEEQADKVLRTAGGQPTGFVKVVKVSQGQYAATHAATETGELACGTWTRLSAPVTEIGADLATTTCRFCRAELGLDADADESRRLEALFVLSITLGLRPGELRKLAWDHVDLNNRVIHVWRSASRTGDVKTPKSKRSLELPKRAVVALQAHRKRQAAERLAAGAAWHDENLVFCHEDGQMYTSDALNWRFGKMTKRAGIGHWHAHEGRHTAVSIMSSNGVPLQEISDTVGHKSTHVTETVYRHVIVPAIRGGATVMDQVFGEEEDTDGQPGTATTA
;
A
#
# COMPACT_ATOMS: atom_id res chain seq x y z
N MET A 1 -20.24 91.04 13.91
CA MET A 1 -19.83 90.29 12.71
C MET A 1 -18.49 89.59 13.00
N VAL A 2 -18.57 88.32 13.26
CA VAL A 2 -17.36 87.47 13.53
C VAL A 2 -16.81 87.00 12.18
N ARG A 3 -15.55 87.34 11.86
CA ARG A 3 -14.88 86.94 10.62
C ARG A 3 -14.64 85.41 10.65
N PRO A 4 -14.93 84.70 9.58
CA PRO A 4 -14.65 83.28 9.54
C PRO A 4 -13.14 83.02 9.58
N ARG A 5 -12.70 82.12 10.44
CA ARG A 5 -11.31 81.64 10.58
C ARG A 5 -10.82 81.03 9.26
N ALA A 6 -9.67 81.47 8.77
CA ALA A 6 -9.06 80.89 7.60
C ALA A 6 -8.78 79.38 7.80
N PRO A 7 -8.96 78.55 6.78
CA PRO A 7 -8.67 77.13 6.89
C PRO A 7 -7.18 76.91 7.14
N GLU A 8 -6.87 76.12 8.19
CA GLU A 8 -5.47 75.74 8.50
C GLU A 8 -4.80 75.11 7.27
N PRO A 9 -3.50 75.42 7.04
CA PRO A 9 -2.77 74.86 5.89
C PRO A 9 -2.67 73.33 6.05
N ARG A 10 -3.15 72.58 5.02
CA ARG A 10 -3.02 71.16 4.96
C ARG A 10 -1.51 70.79 5.07
N ARG A 11 -1.11 70.17 6.20
CA ARG A 11 0.24 69.61 6.37
C ARG A 11 0.58 68.76 5.14
N ARG A 12 1.69 69.10 4.45
CA ARG A 12 2.25 68.25 3.39
C ARG A 12 2.60 66.92 4.01
N ARG A 13 2.06 65.86 3.45
CA ARG A 13 2.39 64.48 3.84
C ARG A 13 3.87 64.23 3.64
N GLU A 14 4.52 63.60 4.59
CA GLU A 14 5.91 63.13 4.44
C GLU A 14 5.99 62.06 3.33
N ARG A 15 7.13 62.02 2.61
CA ARG A 15 7.38 61.02 1.56
C ARG A 15 7.47 59.64 2.24
N GLY A 16 6.45 58.76 2.05
CA GLY A 16 6.38 57.44 2.64
C GLY A 16 5.15 57.21 3.52
N ASP A 17 4.37 58.24 3.82
CA ASP A 17 3.11 58.10 4.61
C ASP A 17 2.01 57.46 3.76
N ASP A 18 1.55 56.26 4.16
CA ASP A 18 0.42 55.57 3.53
C ASP A 18 -0.88 56.37 3.74
N GLY A 19 -1.40 56.93 2.66
CA GLY A 19 -2.59 57.75 2.72
C GLY A 19 -3.84 56.92 3.06
N ILE A 20 -4.28 56.98 4.32
CA ILE A 20 -5.59 56.41 4.73
C ILE A 20 -6.69 57.44 4.53
N SER A 21 -7.68 57.15 3.67
CA SER A 21 -8.83 57.99 3.38
C SER A 21 -10.12 57.27 3.64
N TRP A 22 -11.21 58.02 3.86
CA TRP A 22 -12.56 57.46 4.00
C TRP A 22 -13.19 57.27 2.61
N ASP A 23 -13.58 56.08 2.28
CA ASP A 23 -14.34 55.74 1.08
C ASP A 23 -15.84 55.87 1.43
N ARG A 24 -16.48 56.91 0.93
CA ARG A 24 -17.91 57.23 1.20
C ARG A 24 -18.85 56.21 0.52
N ILE A 25 -18.43 55.61 -0.59
CA ILE A 25 -19.23 54.67 -1.35
C ILE A 25 -19.30 53.32 -0.63
N ASN A 26 -18.16 52.85 -0.14
CA ASN A 26 -18.05 51.55 0.52
C ASN A 26 -18.12 51.65 2.06
N ASN A 27 -18.33 52.85 2.60
CA ASN A 27 -18.44 53.12 4.02
C ASN A 27 -17.31 52.50 4.85
N CYS A 28 -16.08 52.72 4.42
CA CYS A 28 -14.87 52.14 5.05
C CYS A 28 -13.64 53.05 4.85
N TYR A 29 -12.64 52.86 5.72
CA TYR A 29 -11.32 53.45 5.50
C TYR A 29 -10.52 52.65 4.48
N VAL A 30 -9.80 53.32 3.60
CA VAL A 30 -8.98 52.74 2.55
C VAL A 30 -7.57 53.32 2.61
N GLY A 31 -6.58 52.46 2.65
CA GLY A 31 -5.18 52.84 2.57
C GLY A 31 -4.51 52.13 1.37
N THR A 32 -3.52 52.76 0.78
CA THR A 32 -2.88 52.28 -0.44
C THR A 32 -1.36 52.41 -0.37
N ILE A 33 -0.64 51.31 -0.61
CA ILE A 33 0.81 51.23 -0.77
C ILE A 33 1.14 51.24 -2.25
N SER A 34 2.13 52.07 -2.64
CA SER A 34 2.67 52.08 -4.01
C SER A 34 3.85 51.10 -4.11
N LEU A 35 3.80 50.19 -5.08
CA LEU A 35 4.82 49.16 -5.36
C LEU A 35 5.74 49.54 -6.52
N GLY A 36 5.66 50.79 -7.03
CA GLY A 36 6.40 51.21 -8.23
C GLY A 36 5.54 51.13 -9.49
N TYR A 37 6.17 50.86 -10.62
CA TYR A 37 5.55 50.76 -11.93
C TYR A 37 5.87 49.41 -12.55
N ASP A 38 4.94 48.85 -13.33
CA ASP A 38 5.21 47.65 -14.14
C ASP A 38 6.04 48.00 -15.40
N GLU A 39 6.40 46.97 -16.18
CA GLU A 39 7.19 47.16 -17.43
C GLU A 39 6.45 48.04 -18.47
N ALA A 40 5.14 48.15 -18.37
CA ALA A 40 4.30 49.02 -19.22
C ALA A 40 4.13 50.44 -18.65
N GLY A 41 4.83 50.79 -17.57
CA GLY A 41 4.76 52.14 -16.93
C GLY A 41 3.49 52.36 -16.10
N LYS A 42 2.65 51.33 -15.84
CA LYS A 42 1.45 51.43 -15.05
C LYS A 42 1.79 51.24 -13.56
N ARG A 43 1.30 52.18 -12.74
CA ARG A 43 1.56 52.18 -11.29
C ARG A 43 0.93 50.99 -10.59
N LEU A 44 1.76 50.15 -9.99
CA LEU A 44 1.35 49.04 -9.14
C LEU A 44 0.98 49.53 -7.75
N ARG A 45 -0.21 49.11 -7.24
CA ARG A 45 -0.69 49.53 -5.92
C ARG A 45 -1.34 48.34 -5.22
N ARG A 46 -1.08 48.21 -3.90
CA ARG A 46 -1.88 47.33 -3.01
C ARG A 46 -2.75 48.17 -2.08
N THR A 47 -4.00 47.78 -1.89
CA THR A 47 -4.99 48.54 -1.14
C THR A 47 -5.49 47.73 0.05
N ALA A 48 -5.52 48.33 1.24
CA ALA A 48 -6.14 47.73 2.44
C ALA A 48 -7.45 48.50 2.77
N ARG A 49 -8.47 47.80 3.22
CA ARG A 49 -9.76 48.34 3.63
C ARG A 49 -10.13 47.88 5.04
N GLY A 50 -10.77 48.73 5.83
CA GLY A 50 -11.20 48.44 7.20
C GLY A 50 -12.24 49.41 7.73
N LYS A 51 -12.97 49.01 8.78
CA LYS A 51 -13.99 49.84 9.44
C LYS A 51 -13.37 50.97 10.27
N THR A 52 -12.11 50.84 10.68
CA THR A 52 -11.39 51.86 11.47
C THR A 52 -10.04 52.20 10.82
N LYS A 53 -9.51 53.40 11.07
CA LYS A 53 -8.20 53.79 10.62
C LYS A 53 -7.08 52.85 11.14
N GLN A 54 -7.20 52.46 12.42
CA GLN A 54 -6.24 51.52 13.05
C GLN A 54 -6.21 50.16 12.35
N ALA A 55 -7.36 49.61 12.06
CA ALA A 55 -7.46 48.33 11.34
C ALA A 55 -6.88 48.39 9.92
N VAL A 56 -6.94 49.55 9.27
CA VAL A 56 -6.27 49.78 7.97
C VAL A 56 -4.77 49.90 8.15
N LYS A 57 -4.30 50.65 9.15
CA LYS A 57 -2.89 50.81 9.48
C LYS A 57 -2.24 49.45 9.78
N ASP A 58 -2.82 48.63 10.63
CA ASP A 58 -2.32 47.28 10.96
C ASP A 58 -2.22 46.38 9.71
N LYS A 59 -3.15 46.53 8.76
CA LYS A 59 -3.09 45.82 7.47
C LYS A 59 -2.01 46.37 6.55
N LEU A 60 -1.78 47.66 6.52
CA LEU A 60 -0.73 48.28 5.73
C LEU A 60 0.66 47.92 6.28
N ASP A 61 0.81 47.92 7.60
CA ASP A 61 2.07 47.50 8.26
C ASP A 61 2.42 46.05 7.90
N LYS A 62 1.41 45.12 7.94
CA LYS A 62 1.61 43.74 7.46
C LYS A 62 1.99 43.67 5.98
N LEU A 63 1.34 44.46 5.14
CA LEU A 63 1.66 44.52 3.71
C LEU A 63 3.10 45.05 3.48
N HIS A 64 3.55 45.99 4.29
CA HIS A 64 4.93 46.46 4.25
C HIS A 64 5.95 45.38 4.67
N GLU A 65 5.64 44.61 5.71
CA GLU A 65 6.45 43.45 6.12
C GLU A 65 6.51 42.39 5.00
N GLU A 66 5.35 42.04 4.37
CA GLU A 66 5.29 41.13 3.24
C GLU A 66 6.14 41.63 2.06
N ILE A 67 6.06 42.89 1.71
CA ILE A 67 6.83 43.51 0.62
C ILE A 67 8.34 43.50 0.95
N LYS A 68 8.72 43.83 2.19
CA LYS A 68 10.11 43.78 2.64
C LYS A 68 10.68 42.38 2.60
N ALA A 69 9.83 41.36 2.85
CA ALA A 69 10.18 39.96 2.76
C ALA A 69 10.12 39.41 1.33
N GLY A 70 9.80 40.24 0.32
CA GLY A 70 9.69 39.79 -1.08
C GLY A 70 8.49 38.93 -1.38
N ILE A 71 7.50 38.83 -0.47
CA ILE A 71 6.37 37.91 -0.61
C ILE A 71 5.31 38.46 -1.57
N GLU A 72 5.10 37.80 -2.69
CA GLU A 72 4.11 38.16 -3.72
C GLU A 72 3.02 37.10 -3.88
N THR A 73 2.19 36.88 -2.84
CA THR A 73 1.07 35.94 -2.96
C THR A 73 0.01 36.51 -3.89
N PRO A 74 -0.37 35.83 -4.99
CA PRO A 74 -1.54 36.22 -5.78
C PRO A 74 -2.81 36.22 -4.89
N ALA A 75 -3.61 37.26 -4.95
CA ALA A 75 -4.75 37.46 -4.04
C ALA A 75 -5.78 36.31 -4.07
N THR A 76 -5.80 35.53 -5.14
CA THR A 76 -6.71 34.40 -5.38
C THR A 76 -6.04 33.03 -5.20
N TYR A 77 -4.72 32.97 -4.91
CA TYR A 77 -4.01 31.69 -4.84
C TYR A 77 -4.44 30.85 -3.64
N THR A 78 -4.98 29.69 -3.93
CA THR A 78 -5.60 28.78 -2.95
C THR A 78 -4.71 27.61 -2.60
N VAL A 79 -4.99 26.91 -1.49
CA VAL A 79 -4.33 25.65 -1.12
C VAL A 79 -4.48 24.61 -2.25
N ARG A 80 -5.63 24.57 -2.94
CA ARG A 80 -5.83 23.69 -4.09
C ARG A 80 -4.83 23.98 -5.21
N GLN A 81 -4.68 25.24 -5.61
CA GLN A 81 -3.74 25.63 -6.64
C GLN A 81 -2.31 25.33 -6.21
N CYS A 82 -1.94 25.63 -4.97
CA CYS A 82 -0.63 25.31 -4.43
C CYS A 82 -0.28 23.81 -4.52
N VAL A 83 -1.22 22.95 -4.17
CA VAL A 83 -1.02 21.48 -4.27
C VAL A 83 -1.02 21.02 -5.72
N ALA A 84 -1.90 21.55 -6.57
CA ALA A 84 -1.94 21.21 -7.99
C ALA A 84 -0.65 21.58 -8.71
N ASP A 85 -0.17 22.81 -8.55
CA ASP A 85 1.07 23.30 -9.15
C ASP A 85 2.29 22.49 -8.70
N TRP A 86 2.30 22.06 -7.43
CA TRP A 86 3.34 21.15 -6.95
C TRP A 86 3.25 19.78 -7.62
N LEU A 87 2.06 19.19 -7.71
CA LEU A 87 1.86 17.91 -8.37
C LEU A 87 2.26 17.97 -9.85
N ASP A 88 1.91 19.04 -10.55
CA ASP A 88 2.22 19.22 -11.96
C ASP A 88 3.72 19.44 -12.22
N SER A 89 4.46 19.89 -11.20
CA SER A 89 5.93 20.05 -11.27
C SER A 89 6.71 18.75 -11.02
N LEU A 90 6.02 17.64 -10.72
CA LEU A 90 6.69 16.38 -10.38
C LEU A 90 6.78 15.45 -11.59
N GLU A 91 7.98 14.90 -11.79
CA GLU A 91 8.22 13.79 -12.71
C GLU A 91 8.32 12.49 -11.92
N LEU A 92 7.18 11.89 -11.61
CA LEU A 92 7.08 10.65 -10.85
C LEU A 92 6.48 9.52 -11.69
N ASP A 93 6.62 8.31 -11.17
CA ASP A 93 5.91 7.14 -11.69
C ASP A 93 4.39 7.38 -11.71
N PRO A 94 3.67 7.01 -12.81
CA PRO A 94 2.23 7.26 -12.95
C PRO A 94 1.39 6.76 -11.78
N HIS A 95 1.73 5.60 -11.18
CA HIS A 95 1.01 5.06 -10.04
C HIS A 95 1.23 5.90 -8.77
N THR A 96 2.46 6.37 -8.55
CA THR A 96 2.78 7.29 -7.45
C THR A 96 2.05 8.61 -7.62
N MET A 97 2.01 9.14 -8.86
CA MET A 97 1.30 10.37 -9.20
C MET A 97 -0.21 10.22 -8.97
N ALA A 98 -0.81 9.11 -9.43
CA ALA A 98 -2.22 8.79 -9.20
C ALA A 98 -2.55 8.72 -7.69
N THR A 99 -1.64 8.16 -6.89
CA THR A 99 -1.78 8.11 -5.42
C THR A 99 -1.80 9.50 -4.81
N TYR A 100 -0.86 10.39 -5.17
CA TYR A 100 -0.85 11.77 -4.67
C TYR A 100 -2.08 12.56 -5.11
N ARG A 101 -2.47 12.46 -6.39
CA ARG A 101 -3.67 13.12 -6.93
C ARG A 101 -4.93 12.61 -6.22
N GLY A 102 -5.11 11.31 -6.10
CA GLY A 102 -6.26 10.72 -5.39
C GLY A 102 -6.33 11.12 -3.91
N GLN A 103 -5.19 11.25 -3.23
CA GLN A 103 -5.16 11.76 -1.85
C GLN A 103 -5.54 13.24 -1.79
N ALA A 104 -5.06 14.06 -2.72
CA ALA A 104 -5.39 15.48 -2.77
C ALA A 104 -6.89 15.68 -3.07
N GLU A 105 -7.43 14.98 -4.04
CA GLU A 105 -8.85 15.03 -4.43
C GLU A 105 -9.80 14.55 -3.34
N LYS A 106 -9.44 13.45 -2.68
CA LYS A 106 -10.30 12.85 -1.65
C LYS A 106 -10.26 13.60 -0.32
N TRP A 107 -9.09 14.13 0.06
CA TRP A 107 -8.88 14.63 1.41
C TRP A 107 -8.56 16.12 1.50
N ILE A 108 -7.66 16.65 0.65
CA ILE A 108 -7.18 18.03 0.75
C ILE A 108 -8.21 19.01 0.12
N TYR A 109 -8.54 18.78 -1.14
CA TYR A 109 -9.36 19.71 -1.90
C TYR A 109 -10.76 19.95 -1.33
N PRO A 110 -11.52 18.93 -0.88
CA PRO A 110 -12.86 19.14 -0.34
C PRO A 110 -12.88 19.90 0.99
N LYS A 111 -11.82 19.76 1.80
CA LYS A 111 -11.77 20.28 3.17
C LYS A 111 -11.12 21.65 3.28
N ILE A 112 -9.95 21.82 2.69
CA ILE A 112 -9.13 23.05 2.81
C ILE A 112 -8.76 23.67 1.46
N GLY A 113 -9.08 23.02 0.35
CA GLY A 113 -8.65 23.44 -0.98
C GLY A 113 -9.13 24.83 -1.41
N ARG A 114 -10.30 25.29 -0.92
CA ARG A 114 -10.87 26.61 -1.22
C ARG A 114 -10.24 27.73 -0.39
N THR A 115 -9.52 27.41 0.67
CA THR A 115 -8.86 28.39 1.53
C THR A 115 -7.74 29.08 0.76
N LYS A 116 -7.68 30.41 0.80
CA LYS A 116 -6.56 31.15 0.22
C LYS A 116 -5.27 30.81 0.98
N LEU A 117 -4.19 30.58 0.26
CA LEU A 117 -2.93 30.11 0.86
C LEU A 117 -2.43 31.09 1.95
N LYS A 118 -2.53 32.41 1.70
CA LYS A 118 -2.16 33.45 2.67
C LYS A 118 -3.01 33.48 3.95
N ASP A 119 -4.25 32.99 3.87
CA ASP A 119 -5.19 32.94 4.99
C ASP A 119 -5.20 31.59 5.70
N PHE A 120 -4.46 30.61 5.16
CA PHE A 120 -4.35 29.25 5.72
C PHE A 120 -3.47 29.27 6.97
N LYS A 121 -4.05 29.00 8.12
CA LYS A 121 -3.41 29.07 9.44
C LYS A 121 -3.09 27.67 9.99
N ALA A 122 -2.17 27.61 10.95
CA ALA A 122 -1.87 26.38 11.68
C ALA A 122 -3.10 25.78 12.37
N THR A 123 -4.00 26.63 12.87
CA THR A 123 -5.29 26.20 13.47
C THR A 123 -6.22 25.50 12.47
N ASP A 124 -6.18 25.90 11.20
CA ASP A 124 -6.97 25.26 10.15
C ASP A 124 -6.39 23.91 9.76
N ALA A 125 -5.06 23.84 9.67
CA ALA A 125 -4.33 22.59 9.45
C ALA A 125 -4.56 21.59 10.62
N ASP A 126 -4.51 22.06 11.84
CA ASP A 126 -4.79 21.29 13.06
C ASP A 126 -6.20 20.68 13.06
N ARG A 127 -7.20 21.52 12.75
CA ARG A 127 -8.59 21.08 12.63
C ARG A 127 -8.73 20.04 11.52
N PHE A 128 -8.14 20.30 10.37
CA PHE A 128 -8.13 19.38 9.24
C PHE A 128 -7.56 18.01 9.61
N PHE A 129 -6.39 17.96 10.26
CA PHE A 129 -5.78 16.69 10.64
C PHE A 129 -6.53 15.97 11.76
N ARG A 130 -7.13 16.69 12.71
CA ARG A 130 -8.02 16.10 13.74
C ARG A 130 -9.25 15.45 13.12
N ASP A 131 -9.88 16.10 12.15
CA ASP A 131 -11.03 15.52 11.46
C ASP A 131 -10.64 14.35 10.56
N ALA A 132 -9.51 14.44 9.85
CA ALA A 132 -9.01 13.34 9.04
C ALA A 132 -8.60 12.12 9.90
N ALA A 133 -8.11 12.33 11.11
CA ALA A 133 -7.70 11.26 12.04
C ALA A 133 -8.86 10.39 12.54
N LYS A 134 -10.10 10.89 12.46
CA LYS A 134 -11.30 10.10 12.78
C LYS A 134 -11.50 8.91 11.83
N VAL A 135 -10.91 8.95 10.64
CA VAL A 135 -11.10 7.96 9.56
C VAL A 135 -9.78 7.37 9.07
N LEU A 136 -8.69 8.15 9.11
CA LEU A 136 -7.40 7.76 8.54
C LEU A 136 -6.42 7.23 9.59
N SER A 137 -5.60 6.27 9.17
CA SER A 137 -4.45 5.82 9.95
C SER A 137 -3.36 6.90 10.00
N LYS A 138 -2.51 6.83 11.04
CA LYS A 138 -1.35 7.73 11.18
C LYS A 138 -0.46 7.74 9.93
N ALA A 139 -0.23 6.58 9.32
CA ALA A 139 0.56 6.47 8.09
C ALA A 139 -0.05 7.26 6.91
N SER A 140 -1.36 7.26 6.77
CA SER A 140 -2.07 8.06 5.76
C SER A 140 -2.00 9.56 6.06
N LEU A 141 -2.15 9.95 7.33
CA LEU A 141 -2.00 11.34 7.77
C LEU A 141 -0.59 11.88 7.49
N VAL A 142 0.45 11.08 7.75
CA VAL A 142 1.85 11.43 7.43
C VAL A 142 2.03 11.72 5.94
N LYS A 143 1.45 10.90 5.07
CA LYS A 143 1.52 11.10 3.61
C LYS A 143 0.85 12.41 3.19
N ILE A 144 -0.36 12.68 3.70
CA ILE A 144 -1.10 13.91 3.41
C ILE A 144 -0.35 15.14 3.93
N LYS A 145 0.19 15.07 5.15
CA LYS A 145 1.02 16.14 5.73
C LYS A 145 2.26 16.40 4.85
N SER A 146 2.94 15.35 4.41
CA SER A 146 4.09 15.45 3.52
C SER A 146 3.74 16.13 2.19
N THR A 147 2.56 15.84 1.62
CA THR A 147 2.05 16.52 0.41
C THR A 147 1.86 18.01 0.66
N LEU A 148 1.19 18.40 1.74
CA LEU A 148 1.00 19.81 2.10
C LEU A 148 2.31 20.52 2.38
N ILE A 149 3.23 19.91 3.13
CA ILE A 149 4.55 20.49 3.41
C ILE A 149 5.30 20.77 2.11
N ARG A 150 5.37 19.80 1.21
CA ARG A 150 6.13 19.91 -0.04
C ARG A 150 5.51 20.94 -0.98
N SER A 151 4.20 20.99 -1.09
CA SER A 151 3.51 21.98 -1.93
C SER A 151 3.68 23.39 -1.40
N ILE A 152 3.58 23.61 -0.09
CA ILE A 152 3.81 24.92 0.54
C ILE A 152 5.30 25.32 0.46
N ARG A 153 6.26 24.38 0.63
CA ARG A 153 7.69 24.68 0.39
C ARG A 153 7.96 25.13 -1.04
N ARG A 154 7.27 24.55 -2.02
CA ARG A 154 7.37 25.05 -3.39
C ARG A 154 6.83 26.48 -3.49
N ALA A 155 5.69 26.77 -2.88
CA ALA A 155 5.14 28.13 -2.85
C ALA A 155 6.09 29.12 -2.12
N GLN A 156 6.80 28.69 -1.06
CA GLN A 156 7.85 29.48 -0.43
C GLN A 156 9.04 29.75 -1.37
N LYS A 157 9.46 28.74 -2.15
CA LYS A 157 10.55 28.89 -3.14
C LYS A 157 10.24 29.95 -4.20
N TYR A 158 8.96 30.19 -4.48
CA TYR A 158 8.50 31.21 -5.43
C TYR A 158 7.96 32.47 -4.73
N ASP A 159 8.32 32.66 -3.48
CA ASP A 159 7.98 33.84 -2.66
C ASP A 159 6.47 34.11 -2.54
N PHE A 160 5.64 33.06 -2.74
CA PHE A 160 4.19 33.17 -2.58
C PHE A 160 3.76 33.18 -1.10
N ILE A 161 4.55 32.63 -0.19
CA ILE A 161 4.28 32.63 1.25
C ILE A 161 5.58 32.52 2.06
N GLY A 162 5.66 33.24 3.16
CA GLY A 162 6.87 33.25 4.00
C GLY A 162 6.96 32.07 4.99
N ARG A 163 5.81 31.45 5.36
CA ARG A 163 5.78 30.44 6.43
C ARG A 163 5.01 29.19 6.02
N ASN A 164 5.58 28.03 6.30
CA ASN A 164 4.92 26.75 6.07
C ASN A 164 4.15 26.29 7.31
N VAL A 165 2.87 26.56 7.33
CA VAL A 165 1.99 26.22 8.48
C VAL A 165 1.81 24.69 8.66
N ALA A 166 1.96 23.90 7.60
CA ALA A 166 1.83 22.45 7.69
C ALA A 166 3.01 21.79 8.46
N GLU A 167 4.17 22.43 8.53
CA GLU A 167 5.32 21.95 9.32
C GLU A 167 5.07 22.06 10.81
N LEU A 168 4.32 23.08 11.24
CA LEU A 168 4.13 23.45 12.64
C LEU A 168 3.09 22.60 13.38
N VAL A 169 2.31 21.81 12.65
CA VAL A 169 1.20 21.05 13.20
C VAL A 169 1.64 19.62 13.50
N ASP A 170 1.35 19.15 14.70
CA ASP A 170 1.55 17.76 15.07
C ASP A 170 0.41 16.88 14.58
N LEU A 171 0.74 15.64 14.19
CA LEU A 171 -0.27 14.70 13.74
C LEU A 171 -0.88 13.94 14.92
N PRO A 172 -2.21 13.89 15.00
CA PRO A 172 -2.91 13.02 15.94
C PRO A 172 -2.62 11.55 15.67
N LYS A 173 -2.92 10.67 16.63
CA LYS A 173 -2.64 9.22 16.53
C LYS A 173 -3.30 8.58 15.29
N GLY A 174 -4.47 9.04 14.90
CA GLY A 174 -5.26 8.47 13.82
C GLY A 174 -5.85 7.10 14.18
N GLN A 175 -6.52 6.47 13.21
CA GLN A 175 -7.06 5.14 13.38
C GLN A 175 -5.92 4.10 13.39
N PRO A 176 -6.09 2.97 14.10
CA PRO A 176 -5.19 1.84 13.98
C PRO A 176 -5.06 1.42 12.51
N GLY A 177 -3.85 1.19 12.04
CA GLY A 177 -3.64 0.56 10.74
C GLY A 177 -4.08 -0.90 10.79
N HIS A 178 -4.48 -1.44 9.65
CA HIS A 178 -4.66 -2.90 9.56
C HIS A 178 -3.28 -3.54 9.73
N PRO A 179 -3.10 -4.44 10.72
CA PRO A 179 -1.85 -5.17 10.86
C PRO A 179 -1.61 -6.00 9.59
N SER A 180 -0.35 -6.15 9.23
CA SER A 180 0.03 -7.11 8.18
C SER A 180 -0.37 -8.51 8.62
N ARG A 181 -1.14 -9.20 7.77
CA ARG A 181 -1.53 -10.59 8.03
C ARG A 181 -0.56 -11.53 7.35
N ALA A 182 -0.26 -12.64 8.01
CA ALA A 182 0.43 -13.78 7.45
C ALA A 182 -0.45 -15.02 7.64
N MET A 183 -0.46 -15.89 6.65
CA MET A 183 -1.12 -17.19 6.74
C MET A 183 -0.35 -18.09 7.71
N THR A 184 -1.04 -18.96 8.43
CA THR A 184 -0.39 -20.08 9.10
C THR A 184 0.17 -21.07 8.06
N GLU A 185 1.05 -21.98 8.46
CA GLU A 185 1.58 -23.01 7.57
C GLU A 185 0.46 -23.87 6.98
N GLU A 186 -0.54 -24.23 7.80
CA GLU A 186 -1.72 -24.96 7.34
C GLU A 186 -2.55 -24.19 6.30
N GLN A 187 -2.77 -22.88 6.53
CA GLN A 187 -3.49 -22.03 5.58
C GLN A 187 -2.71 -21.89 4.26
N ALA A 188 -1.39 -21.73 4.34
CA ALA A 188 -0.51 -21.66 3.17
C ALA A 188 -0.55 -22.97 2.38
N ASP A 189 -0.48 -24.12 3.06
CA ASP A 189 -0.59 -25.44 2.42
C ASP A 189 -1.96 -25.63 1.75
N LYS A 190 -3.06 -25.23 2.41
CA LYS A 190 -4.39 -25.23 1.78
C LYS A 190 -4.43 -24.47 0.48
N VAL A 191 -3.88 -23.24 0.46
CA VAL A 191 -3.82 -22.42 -0.77
C VAL A 191 -2.99 -23.12 -1.85
N LEU A 192 -1.83 -23.65 -1.50
CA LEU A 192 -0.95 -24.31 -2.45
C LEU A 192 -1.52 -25.61 -3.01
N ARG A 193 -2.24 -26.39 -2.21
CA ARG A 193 -2.96 -27.60 -2.69
C ARG A 193 -4.12 -27.21 -3.60
N THR A 194 -4.92 -26.23 -3.19
CA THR A 194 -6.03 -25.73 -4.00
C THR A 194 -5.55 -25.21 -5.34
N ALA A 195 -4.44 -24.48 -5.37
CA ALA A 195 -3.82 -23.98 -6.60
C ALA A 195 -3.32 -25.12 -7.50
N GLY A 196 -2.77 -26.19 -6.92
CA GLY A 196 -2.38 -27.43 -7.63
C GLY A 196 -3.53 -28.30 -8.09
N GLY A 197 -4.78 -27.87 -7.83
CA GLY A 197 -5.97 -28.66 -8.19
C GLY A 197 -6.29 -29.79 -7.23
N GLN A 198 -5.67 -29.81 -6.03
CA GLN A 198 -6.00 -30.72 -4.94
C GLN A 198 -6.85 -29.96 -3.93
N PRO A 199 -8.18 -30.11 -3.93
CA PRO A 199 -9.04 -29.45 -2.96
C PRO A 199 -8.73 -29.99 -1.56
N THR A 200 -8.57 -29.07 -0.61
CA THR A 200 -8.24 -29.42 0.77
C THR A 200 -9.51 -29.66 1.58
N GLY A 201 -9.51 -30.69 2.39
CA GLY A 201 -10.59 -31.01 3.29
C GLY A 201 -11.66 -31.97 2.74
N PHE A 202 -11.68 -32.19 1.42
CA PHE A 202 -12.59 -33.16 0.81
C PHE A 202 -11.80 -34.41 0.42
N VAL A 203 -12.08 -35.52 1.04
CA VAL A 203 -11.28 -36.76 0.94
C VAL A 203 -12.05 -37.93 0.31
N LYS A 204 -13.36 -37.78 0.15
CA LYS A 204 -14.22 -38.84 -0.39
C LYS A 204 -15.32 -38.28 -1.26
N VAL A 205 -15.80 -39.14 -2.15
CA VAL A 205 -16.99 -38.88 -2.97
C VAL A 205 -18.15 -39.67 -2.41
N VAL A 206 -19.26 -39.02 -2.17
CA VAL A 206 -20.47 -39.62 -1.67
C VAL A 206 -21.60 -39.47 -2.69
N LYS A 207 -22.40 -40.49 -2.86
CA LYS A 207 -23.62 -40.44 -3.65
C LYS A 207 -24.78 -40.09 -2.75
N VAL A 208 -25.48 -39.01 -3.09
CA VAL A 208 -26.72 -38.62 -2.42
C VAL A 208 -27.86 -38.88 -3.40
N SER A 209 -28.81 -39.71 -3.00
CA SER A 209 -29.96 -40.06 -3.83
C SER A 209 -31.25 -39.56 -3.19
N GLN A 210 -32.00 -38.71 -3.91
CA GLN A 210 -33.28 -38.20 -3.46
C GLN A 210 -34.30 -38.32 -4.59
N GLY A 211 -35.23 -39.30 -4.43
CA GLY A 211 -36.20 -39.63 -5.47
C GLY A 211 -35.54 -40.10 -6.76
N GLN A 212 -35.91 -39.51 -7.88
CA GLN A 212 -35.29 -39.79 -9.19
C GLN A 212 -33.98 -39.00 -9.46
N TYR A 213 -33.53 -38.17 -8.52
CA TYR A 213 -32.28 -37.40 -8.63
C TYR A 213 -31.21 -38.09 -7.80
N ALA A 214 -30.08 -38.39 -8.43
CA ALA A 214 -28.88 -38.88 -7.77
C ALA A 214 -27.68 -38.07 -8.27
N ALA A 215 -26.91 -37.52 -7.35
CA ALA A 215 -25.67 -36.80 -7.68
C ALA A 215 -24.51 -37.27 -6.78
N THR A 216 -23.31 -37.26 -7.32
CA THR A 216 -22.12 -37.52 -6.54
C THR A 216 -21.55 -36.18 -6.03
N HIS A 217 -21.21 -36.14 -4.75
CA HIS A 217 -20.73 -34.97 -4.06
C HIS A 217 -19.36 -35.24 -3.45
N ALA A 218 -18.54 -34.20 -3.36
CA ALA A 218 -17.32 -34.25 -2.56
C ALA A 218 -17.65 -33.99 -1.09
N ALA A 219 -17.08 -34.79 -0.20
CA ALA A 219 -17.30 -34.69 1.24
C ALA A 219 -16.00 -34.73 2.03
N THR A 220 -16.02 -34.09 3.21
CA THR A 220 -14.97 -34.21 4.23
C THR A 220 -15.02 -35.60 4.89
N GLU A 221 -14.03 -35.94 5.73
CA GLU A 221 -14.05 -37.12 6.55
C GLU A 221 -15.29 -37.14 7.47
N THR A 222 -15.73 -36.00 7.97
CA THR A 222 -16.91 -35.83 8.82
C THR A 222 -18.22 -35.86 8.06
N GLY A 223 -18.17 -35.91 6.71
CA GLY A 223 -19.35 -36.02 5.83
C GLY A 223 -19.94 -34.68 5.37
N GLU A 224 -19.30 -33.53 5.67
CA GLU A 224 -19.74 -32.23 5.15
C GLU A 224 -19.52 -32.15 3.65
N LEU A 225 -20.55 -31.76 2.90
CA LEU A 225 -20.49 -31.66 1.45
C LEU A 225 -19.87 -30.31 1.01
N ALA A 226 -19.06 -30.33 -0.03
CA ALA A 226 -18.46 -29.14 -0.61
C ALA A 226 -19.48 -28.05 -1.02
N CYS A 227 -20.69 -28.46 -1.43
CA CYS A 227 -21.76 -27.53 -1.81
C CYS A 227 -22.56 -26.96 -0.62
N GLY A 228 -22.23 -27.30 0.63
CA GLY A 228 -22.91 -26.79 1.83
C GLY A 228 -24.37 -27.26 1.99
N THR A 229 -24.86 -28.23 1.18
CA THR A 229 -26.26 -28.64 1.20
C THR A 229 -26.57 -29.73 2.24
N TRP A 230 -25.56 -30.22 2.96
CA TRP A 230 -25.68 -31.31 3.94
C TRP A 230 -26.75 -31.10 5.03
N THR A 231 -26.92 -29.85 5.47
CA THR A 231 -27.83 -29.53 6.59
C THR A 231 -29.33 -29.69 6.27
N ARG A 232 -29.69 -30.04 5.02
CA ARG A 232 -31.09 -30.09 4.56
C ARG A 232 -31.55 -31.44 4.04
N LEU A 233 -30.65 -32.44 3.96
CA LEU A 233 -30.98 -33.71 3.32
C LEU A 233 -31.06 -34.86 4.34
N SER A 234 -32.25 -35.34 4.57
CA SER A 234 -32.52 -36.66 5.19
C SER A 234 -32.35 -37.84 4.21
N ALA A 235 -31.58 -37.63 3.13
CA ALA A 235 -31.40 -38.62 2.08
C ALA A 235 -30.26 -39.59 2.42
N PRO A 236 -30.35 -40.87 2.00
CA PRO A 236 -29.29 -41.85 2.21
C PRO A 236 -28.01 -41.41 1.44
N VAL A 237 -26.89 -41.47 2.13
CA VAL A 237 -25.55 -41.12 1.63
C VAL A 237 -24.74 -42.41 1.53
N THR A 238 -24.17 -42.67 0.37
CA THR A 238 -23.30 -43.82 0.13
C THR A 238 -21.93 -43.30 -0.32
N GLU A 239 -20.88 -43.70 0.37
CA GLU A 239 -19.50 -43.42 -0.06
C GLU A 239 -19.18 -44.30 -1.27
N ILE A 240 -18.63 -43.71 -2.33
CA ILE A 240 -18.34 -44.40 -3.60
C ILE A 240 -16.86 -44.32 -4.02
N GLY A 241 -16.04 -43.55 -3.32
CA GLY A 241 -14.61 -43.47 -3.62
C GLY A 241 -13.94 -42.20 -3.15
N ALA A 242 -12.65 -42.08 -3.43
CA ALA A 242 -11.83 -40.95 -3.12
C ALA A 242 -11.45 -40.05 -4.34
N ASP A 243 -11.82 -40.49 -5.56
CA ASP A 243 -11.55 -39.70 -6.77
C ASP A 243 -12.56 -38.56 -6.92
N LEU A 244 -12.16 -37.39 -6.47
CA LEU A 244 -13.00 -36.19 -6.49
C LEU A 244 -13.38 -35.74 -7.92
N ALA A 245 -12.67 -36.22 -8.96
CA ALA A 245 -13.00 -35.94 -10.35
C ALA A 245 -14.33 -36.56 -10.78
N THR A 246 -14.78 -37.61 -10.07
CA THR A 246 -16.07 -38.30 -10.33
C THR A 246 -17.27 -37.55 -9.77
N THR A 247 -17.08 -36.42 -9.11
CA THR A 247 -18.17 -35.59 -8.57
C THR A 247 -19.03 -35.02 -9.69
N THR A 248 -20.34 -35.27 -9.65
CA THR A 248 -21.32 -34.79 -10.65
C THR A 248 -22.13 -33.59 -10.20
N CYS A 249 -22.18 -33.27 -8.90
CA CYS A 249 -22.86 -32.11 -8.39
C CYS A 249 -22.16 -30.83 -8.88
N ARG A 250 -22.85 -29.99 -9.66
CA ARG A 250 -22.31 -28.76 -10.24
C ARG A 250 -21.76 -27.78 -9.17
N PHE A 251 -22.39 -27.71 -8.00
CA PHE A 251 -21.97 -26.86 -6.90
C PHE A 251 -20.70 -27.40 -6.23
N CYS A 252 -20.61 -28.72 -6.01
CA CYS A 252 -19.37 -29.33 -5.54
C CYS A 252 -18.27 -29.22 -6.57
N ARG A 253 -18.55 -29.38 -7.87
CA ARG A 253 -17.57 -29.21 -8.96
C ARG A 253 -17.04 -27.81 -9.02
N ALA A 254 -17.92 -26.78 -8.87
CA ALA A 254 -17.51 -25.39 -8.82
C ALA A 254 -16.65 -25.10 -7.59
N GLU A 255 -17.02 -25.60 -6.41
CA GLU A 255 -16.28 -25.43 -5.17
C GLU A 255 -14.92 -26.13 -5.21
N LEU A 256 -14.87 -27.35 -5.77
CA LEU A 256 -13.64 -28.07 -6.02
C LEU A 256 -12.84 -27.53 -7.21
N GLY A 257 -13.47 -26.67 -8.02
CA GLY A 257 -12.91 -26.15 -9.25
C GLY A 257 -12.62 -27.22 -10.30
N LEU A 258 -13.49 -28.18 -10.42
CA LEU A 258 -13.44 -29.20 -11.46
C LEU A 258 -13.98 -28.70 -12.82
N ASP A 259 -14.52 -27.48 -12.86
CA ASP A 259 -14.98 -26.80 -14.08
C ASP A 259 -13.90 -25.82 -14.59
N ALA A 260 -14.23 -24.90 -15.50
CA ALA A 260 -13.29 -23.95 -16.11
C ALA A 260 -12.46 -23.14 -15.10
N ASP A 261 -12.98 -22.91 -13.88
CA ASP A 261 -12.27 -22.26 -12.79
C ASP A 261 -11.11 -23.10 -12.20
N ALA A 262 -11.12 -24.42 -12.42
CA ALA A 262 -10.02 -25.30 -12.01
C ALA A 262 -8.79 -25.10 -12.90
N ASP A 263 -9.01 -24.86 -14.17
CA ASP A 263 -7.93 -24.63 -15.11
C ASP A 263 -7.24 -23.28 -14.85
N GLU A 264 -8.01 -22.23 -14.54
CA GLU A 264 -7.45 -20.96 -14.07
C GLU A 264 -6.63 -21.10 -12.78
N SER A 265 -7.05 -21.96 -11.86
CA SER A 265 -6.32 -22.21 -10.60
C SER A 265 -4.98 -22.89 -10.85
N ARG A 266 -4.94 -23.95 -11.63
CA ARG A 266 -3.72 -24.65 -12.01
C ARG A 266 -2.79 -23.74 -12.83
N ARG A 267 -3.37 -22.84 -13.63
CA ARG A 267 -2.61 -21.83 -14.38
C ARG A 267 -1.84 -20.90 -13.46
N LEU A 268 -2.36 -20.62 -12.28
CA LEU A 268 -1.76 -19.69 -11.31
C LEU A 268 -0.95 -20.40 -10.22
N GLU A 269 -0.89 -21.75 -10.21
CA GLU A 269 -0.18 -22.51 -9.18
C GLU A 269 1.25 -22.02 -8.96
N ALA A 270 2.02 -21.89 -10.02
CA ALA A 270 3.41 -21.40 -9.93
C ALA A 270 3.51 -20.00 -9.31
N LEU A 271 2.54 -19.13 -9.59
CA LEU A 271 2.48 -17.78 -9.01
C LEU A 271 2.29 -17.84 -7.49
N PHE A 272 1.36 -18.68 -7.01
CA PHE A 272 1.12 -18.86 -5.58
C PHE A 272 2.30 -19.49 -4.89
N VAL A 273 2.92 -20.51 -5.52
CA VAL A 273 4.13 -21.14 -4.99
C VAL A 273 5.24 -20.12 -4.82
N LEU A 274 5.59 -19.33 -5.84
CA LEU A 274 6.63 -18.31 -5.74
C LEU A 274 6.30 -17.21 -4.74
N SER A 275 5.02 -16.81 -4.66
CA SER A 275 4.57 -15.79 -3.71
C SER A 275 4.73 -16.24 -2.26
N ILE A 276 4.37 -17.49 -1.95
CA ILE A 276 4.32 -18.01 -0.59
C ILE A 276 5.66 -18.61 -0.15
N THR A 277 6.46 -19.19 -1.06
CA THR A 277 7.74 -19.81 -0.67
C THR A 277 8.93 -18.86 -0.75
N LEU A 278 8.97 -17.96 -1.73
CA LEU A 278 10.08 -17.01 -1.94
C LEU A 278 9.72 -15.57 -1.59
N GLY A 279 8.47 -15.30 -1.30
CA GLY A 279 8.02 -13.97 -0.90
C GLY A 279 8.23 -12.88 -1.97
N LEU A 280 8.10 -13.22 -3.25
CA LEU A 280 8.23 -12.25 -4.34
C LEU A 280 7.16 -11.16 -4.22
N ARG A 281 7.56 -9.90 -4.50
CA ARG A 281 6.59 -8.79 -4.54
C ARG A 281 5.61 -8.96 -5.70
N PRO A 282 4.35 -8.52 -5.56
CA PRO A 282 3.39 -8.59 -6.68
C PRO A 282 3.91 -7.94 -7.97
N GLY A 283 4.66 -6.83 -7.87
CA GLY A 283 5.29 -6.21 -9.04
C GLY A 283 6.43 -7.02 -9.65
N GLU A 284 7.17 -7.77 -8.85
CA GLU A 284 8.23 -8.69 -9.31
C GLU A 284 7.61 -9.88 -10.03
N LEU A 285 6.55 -10.49 -9.48
CA LEU A 285 5.80 -11.58 -10.13
C LEU A 285 5.23 -11.15 -11.48
N ARG A 286 4.67 -9.93 -11.58
CA ARG A 286 4.08 -9.41 -12.82
C ARG A 286 5.09 -9.17 -13.94
N LYS A 287 6.34 -8.86 -13.63
CA LYS A 287 7.42 -8.60 -14.62
C LYS A 287 8.48 -9.71 -14.66
N LEU A 288 8.21 -10.86 -14.03
CA LEU A 288 9.08 -12.02 -14.14
C LEU A 288 9.04 -12.53 -15.58
N ALA A 289 10.20 -12.64 -16.19
CA ALA A 289 10.36 -13.14 -17.55
C ALA A 289 11.09 -14.51 -17.55
N TRP A 290 10.85 -15.33 -18.57
CA TRP A 290 11.43 -16.67 -18.66
C TRP A 290 12.95 -16.70 -18.78
N ASP A 291 13.56 -15.67 -19.36
CA ASP A 291 15.03 -15.50 -19.40
C ASP A 291 15.68 -15.30 -18.02
N HIS A 292 14.87 -15.02 -17.01
CA HIS A 292 15.31 -14.92 -15.62
C HIS A 292 14.97 -16.16 -14.78
N VAL A 293 14.55 -17.28 -15.42
CA VAL A 293 14.20 -18.52 -14.74
C VAL A 293 15.02 -19.67 -15.30
N ASP A 294 16.02 -20.09 -14.56
CA ASP A 294 16.84 -21.28 -14.87
C ASP A 294 16.29 -22.49 -14.11
N LEU A 295 15.48 -23.29 -14.81
CA LEU A 295 14.86 -24.49 -14.22
C LEU A 295 15.86 -25.62 -14.03
N ASN A 296 16.96 -25.66 -14.82
CA ASN A 296 17.97 -26.70 -14.74
C ASN A 296 18.84 -26.52 -13.50
N ASN A 297 19.30 -25.29 -13.27
CA ASN A 297 20.10 -24.93 -12.10
C ASN A 297 19.24 -24.57 -10.89
N ARG A 298 17.91 -24.57 -11.05
CA ARG A 298 16.94 -24.20 -9.99
C ARG A 298 17.17 -22.80 -9.45
N VAL A 299 17.40 -21.82 -10.32
CA VAL A 299 17.65 -20.43 -9.95
C VAL A 299 16.64 -19.50 -10.61
N ILE A 300 16.19 -18.51 -9.85
CA ILE A 300 15.38 -17.40 -10.34
C ILE A 300 16.09 -16.07 -10.06
N HIS A 301 16.15 -15.22 -11.08
CA HIS A 301 16.77 -13.90 -11.01
C HIS A 301 15.67 -12.81 -10.88
N VAL A 302 15.57 -12.19 -9.73
CA VAL A 302 14.57 -11.13 -9.46
C VAL A 302 15.21 -9.77 -9.77
N TRP A 303 15.22 -9.37 -11.05
CA TRP A 303 15.87 -8.15 -11.52
C TRP A 303 14.89 -7.11 -12.05
N ARG A 304 13.65 -7.51 -12.35
CA ARG A 304 12.60 -6.63 -12.90
C ARG A 304 11.40 -6.51 -11.97
N SER A 305 10.70 -5.39 -12.07
CA SER A 305 9.44 -5.15 -11.37
C SER A 305 8.53 -4.28 -12.24
N ALA A 306 7.23 -4.37 -12.05
CA ALA A 306 6.24 -3.55 -12.74
C ALA A 306 6.28 -2.10 -12.21
N SER A 307 7.35 -1.37 -12.55
CA SER A 307 7.61 0.04 -12.28
C SER A 307 7.85 0.79 -13.60
N ARG A 308 7.92 2.11 -13.57
CA ARG A 308 8.20 2.94 -14.76
C ARG A 308 9.51 2.56 -15.46
N THR A 309 10.52 2.22 -14.70
CA THR A 309 11.84 1.85 -15.23
C THR A 309 11.95 0.39 -15.64
N GLY A 310 10.96 -0.44 -15.31
CA GLY A 310 11.01 -1.89 -15.48
C GLY A 310 11.95 -2.61 -14.51
N ASP A 311 12.77 -1.88 -13.78
CA ASP A 311 13.71 -2.40 -12.79
C ASP A 311 13.08 -2.56 -11.40
N VAL A 312 13.71 -3.37 -10.56
CA VAL A 312 13.36 -3.43 -9.14
C VAL A 312 13.62 -2.09 -8.46
N LYS A 313 12.85 -1.80 -7.40
CA LYS A 313 12.80 -0.49 -6.73
C LYS A 313 14.17 0.06 -6.28
N THR A 314 15.13 -0.81 -6.03
CA THR A 314 16.50 -0.42 -5.62
C THR A 314 17.51 -1.45 -6.12
N PRO A 315 18.79 -1.06 -6.38
CA PRO A 315 19.85 -2.01 -6.77
C PRO A 315 19.98 -3.20 -5.81
N LYS A 316 19.85 -2.97 -4.50
CA LYS A 316 19.88 -4.02 -3.47
C LYS A 316 18.70 -5.02 -3.56
N SER A 317 17.65 -4.68 -4.32
CA SER A 317 16.54 -5.61 -4.56
C SER A 317 16.81 -6.62 -5.69
N LYS A 318 17.87 -6.43 -6.49
CA LYS A 318 18.33 -7.43 -7.48
C LYS A 318 18.97 -8.58 -6.72
N ARG A 319 18.41 -9.77 -6.91
CA ARG A 319 18.82 -10.98 -6.21
C ARG A 319 18.58 -12.22 -7.05
N SER A 320 19.37 -13.26 -6.79
CA SER A 320 19.19 -14.58 -7.35
C SER A 320 18.82 -15.53 -6.22
N LEU A 321 17.75 -16.30 -6.38
CA LEU A 321 17.19 -17.17 -5.37
C LEU A 321 17.16 -18.60 -5.88
N GLU A 322 17.46 -19.56 -5.01
CA GLU A 322 17.25 -20.97 -5.31
C GLU A 322 15.74 -21.28 -5.31
N LEU A 323 15.29 -22.04 -6.30
CA LEU A 323 13.92 -22.49 -6.42
C LEU A 323 13.70 -23.76 -5.59
N PRO A 324 12.74 -23.77 -4.65
CA PRO A 324 12.28 -24.98 -4.02
C PRO A 324 11.81 -26.00 -5.06
N LYS A 325 11.97 -27.31 -4.80
CA LYS A 325 11.56 -28.38 -5.73
C LYS A 325 10.12 -28.21 -6.22
N ARG A 326 9.19 -27.83 -5.33
CA ARG A 326 7.79 -27.57 -5.68
C ARG A 326 7.64 -26.42 -6.70
N ALA A 327 8.47 -25.37 -6.59
CA ALA A 327 8.44 -24.25 -7.52
C ALA A 327 8.92 -24.66 -8.91
N VAL A 328 9.94 -25.51 -9.00
CA VAL A 328 10.43 -26.05 -10.29
C VAL A 328 9.33 -26.84 -10.99
N VAL A 329 8.67 -27.76 -10.28
CA VAL A 329 7.57 -28.58 -10.83
C VAL A 329 6.42 -27.71 -11.32
N ALA A 330 5.99 -26.74 -10.49
CA ALA A 330 4.91 -25.82 -10.84
C ALA A 330 5.25 -24.95 -12.05
N LEU A 331 6.48 -24.43 -12.13
CA LEU A 331 6.95 -23.63 -13.26
C LEU A 331 7.08 -24.45 -14.55
N GLN A 332 7.54 -25.69 -14.48
CA GLN A 332 7.57 -26.59 -15.64
C GLN A 332 6.17 -26.88 -16.19
N ALA A 333 5.20 -27.17 -15.31
CA ALA A 333 3.82 -27.37 -15.69
C ALA A 333 3.21 -26.09 -16.28
N HIS A 334 3.51 -24.94 -15.68
CA HIS A 334 3.08 -23.62 -16.15
C HIS A 334 3.62 -23.32 -17.55
N ARG A 335 4.92 -23.56 -17.80
CA ARG A 335 5.56 -23.33 -19.10
C ARG A 335 4.91 -24.14 -20.22
N LYS A 336 4.59 -25.42 -19.94
CA LYS A 336 3.89 -26.29 -20.90
C LYS A 336 2.49 -25.75 -21.25
N ARG A 337 1.73 -25.30 -20.23
CA ARG A 337 0.39 -24.75 -20.43
C ARG A 337 0.46 -23.43 -21.21
N GLN A 338 1.34 -22.50 -20.83
CA GLN A 338 1.50 -21.23 -21.51
C GLN A 338 1.93 -21.41 -22.98
N ALA A 339 2.72 -22.44 -23.28
CA ALA A 339 3.06 -22.76 -24.67
C ALA A 339 1.82 -23.15 -25.49
N ALA A 340 0.89 -23.90 -24.90
CA ALA A 340 -0.40 -24.23 -25.54
C ALA A 340 -1.29 -22.98 -25.70
N GLU A 341 -1.38 -22.11 -24.68
CA GLU A 341 -2.09 -20.82 -24.75
C GLU A 341 -1.53 -19.93 -25.86
N ARG A 342 -0.21 -19.82 -25.94
CA ARG A 342 0.48 -19.06 -27.00
C ARG A 342 0.15 -19.59 -28.39
N LEU A 343 0.14 -20.90 -28.55
CA LEU A 343 -0.22 -21.54 -29.82
C LEU A 343 -1.69 -21.23 -30.19
N ALA A 344 -2.59 -21.33 -29.21
CA ALA A 344 -4.01 -21.04 -29.40
C ALA A 344 -4.29 -19.56 -29.73
N ALA A 345 -3.59 -18.65 -29.11
CA ALA A 345 -3.71 -17.20 -29.36
C ALA A 345 -3.11 -16.78 -30.74
N GLY A 346 -2.13 -17.54 -31.25
CA GLY A 346 -1.51 -17.25 -32.54
C GLY A 346 -1.00 -15.82 -32.67
N ALA A 347 -1.47 -15.11 -33.69
CA ALA A 347 -1.08 -13.72 -33.95
C ALA A 347 -1.58 -12.70 -32.90
N ALA A 348 -2.54 -13.06 -32.06
CA ALA A 348 -3.02 -12.20 -30.97
C ALA A 348 -2.12 -12.25 -29.73
N TRP A 349 -1.10 -13.09 -29.71
CA TRP A 349 -0.19 -13.20 -28.57
C TRP A 349 0.74 -11.99 -28.44
N HIS A 350 0.71 -11.35 -27.26
CA HIS A 350 1.64 -10.29 -26.89
C HIS A 350 2.92 -10.88 -26.27
N ASP A 351 4.02 -10.86 -27.03
CA ASP A 351 5.28 -11.50 -26.63
C ASP A 351 6.19 -10.58 -25.80
N GLU A 352 5.89 -10.44 -24.53
CA GLU A 352 6.78 -9.80 -23.55
C GLU A 352 7.65 -10.82 -22.77
N ASN A 353 7.66 -12.09 -23.19
CA ASN A 353 8.38 -13.19 -22.53
C ASN A 353 8.07 -13.36 -21.03
N LEU A 354 6.86 -12.95 -20.60
CA LEU A 354 6.45 -12.99 -19.20
C LEU A 354 6.13 -14.42 -18.76
N VAL A 355 6.52 -14.74 -17.50
CA VAL A 355 6.10 -15.98 -16.87
C VAL A 355 4.61 -15.93 -16.55
N PHE A 356 4.13 -14.83 -15.97
CA PHE A 356 2.73 -14.67 -15.57
C PHE A 356 2.06 -13.54 -16.37
N CYS A 357 1.13 -13.92 -17.23
CA CYS A 357 0.40 -13.02 -18.12
C CYS A 357 -1.05 -13.49 -18.31
N HIS A 358 -1.87 -12.72 -18.99
CA HIS A 358 -3.17 -13.17 -19.51
C HIS A 358 -3.00 -14.22 -20.61
N GLU A 359 -4.10 -14.84 -21.02
CA GLU A 359 -4.12 -15.87 -22.07
C GLU A 359 -3.68 -15.36 -23.45
N ASP A 360 -3.69 -14.04 -23.63
CA ASP A 360 -3.19 -13.33 -24.82
C ASP A 360 -1.75 -12.82 -24.67
N GLY A 361 -1.05 -13.16 -23.57
CA GLY A 361 0.31 -12.72 -23.30
C GLY A 361 0.44 -11.36 -22.61
N GLN A 362 -0.66 -10.58 -22.45
CA GLN A 362 -0.60 -9.28 -21.79
C GLN A 362 -0.30 -9.39 -20.30
N MET A 363 0.49 -8.42 -19.78
CA MET A 363 0.85 -8.35 -18.38
C MET A 363 -0.39 -8.14 -17.48
N TYR A 364 -0.48 -8.87 -16.37
CA TYR A 364 -1.50 -8.60 -15.35
C TYR A 364 -1.42 -7.18 -14.82
N THR A 365 -2.58 -6.53 -14.63
CA THR A 365 -2.66 -5.33 -13.80
C THR A 365 -2.49 -5.70 -12.32
N SER A 366 -2.20 -4.71 -11.47
CA SER A 366 -2.13 -4.94 -10.01
C SER A 366 -3.47 -5.46 -9.45
N ASP A 367 -4.57 -4.90 -9.94
CA ASP A 367 -5.92 -5.25 -9.50
C ASP A 367 -6.32 -6.65 -9.98
N ALA A 368 -5.97 -7.00 -11.23
CA ALA A 368 -6.19 -8.34 -11.78
C ALA A 368 -5.44 -9.42 -10.97
N LEU A 369 -4.20 -9.14 -10.55
CA LEU A 369 -3.43 -10.06 -9.71
C LEU A 369 -4.06 -10.20 -8.31
N ASN A 370 -4.43 -9.09 -7.67
CA ASN A 370 -5.06 -9.10 -6.36
C ASN A 370 -6.42 -9.79 -6.37
N TRP A 371 -7.21 -9.59 -7.43
CA TRP A 371 -8.50 -10.27 -7.61
C TRP A 371 -8.32 -11.79 -7.69
N ARG A 372 -7.36 -12.26 -8.51
CA ARG A 372 -7.05 -13.69 -8.63
C ARG A 372 -6.54 -14.29 -7.32
N PHE A 373 -5.69 -13.54 -6.62
CA PHE A 373 -5.20 -13.96 -5.31
C PHE A 373 -6.35 -14.10 -4.30
N GLY A 374 -7.22 -13.10 -4.22
CA GLY A 374 -8.38 -13.13 -3.34
C GLY A 374 -9.41 -14.23 -3.71
N LYS A 375 -9.62 -14.50 -5.01
CA LYS A 375 -10.46 -15.59 -5.50
C LYS A 375 -9.92 -16.96 -5.04
N MET A 376 -8.61 -17.18 -5.22
CA MET A 376 -7.94 -18.42 -4.83
C MET A 376 -8.02 -18.67 -3.31
N THR A 377 -7.71 -17.66 -2.50
CA THR A 377 -7.71 -17.81 -1.04
C THR A 377 -9.12 -18.03 -0.47
N LYS A 378 -10.13 -17.42 -1.07
CA LYS A 378 -11.54 -17.72 -0.75
C LYS A 378 -11.88 -19.17 -1.10
N ARG A 379 -11.42 -19.64 -2.25
CA ARG A 379 -11.63 -21.04 -2.69
C ARG A 379 -10.91 -22.04 -1.78
N ALA A 380 -9.74 -21.69 -1.25
CA ALA A 380 -9.04 -22.48 -0.24
C ALA A 380 -9.69 -22.43 1.15
N GLY A 381 -10.84 -21.76 1.30
CA GLY A 381 -11.58 -21.69 2.56
C GLY A 381 -10.93 -20.83 3.65
N ILE A 382 -9.97 -19.96 3.30
CA ILE A 382 -9.26 -19.12 4.27
C ILE A 382 -9.66 -17.64 4.21
N GLY A 383 -10.70 -17.30 3.43
CA GLY A 383 -11.22 -15.95 3.26
C GLY A 383 -10.42 -15.14 2.22
N HIS A 384 -10.62 -13.82 2.23
CA HIS A 384 -10.00 -12.91 1.25
C HIS A 384 -8.62 -12.43 1.70
N TRP A 385 -7.61 -12.63 0.83
CA TRP A 385 -6.24 -12.19 1.01
C TRP A 385 -5.74 -11.46 -0.22
N HIS A 386 -4.75 -10.58 -0.04
CA HIS A 386 -4.10 -9.84 -1.12
C HIS A 386 -2.75 -10.45 -1.47
N ALA A 387 -2.28 -10.25 -2.69
CA ALA A 387 -1.02 -10.82 -3.16
C ALA A 387 0.22 -10.43 -2.31
N HIS A 388 0.20 -9.24 -1.68
CA HIS A 388 1.30 -8.82 -0.80
C HIS A 388 1.35 -9.61 0.52
N GLU A 389 0.21 -10.16 0.97
CA GLU A 389 0.14 -10.99 2.18
C GLU A 389 0.77 -12.37 1.98
N GLY A 390 0.87 -12.86 0.72
CA GLY A 390 1.69 -14.04 0.40
C GLY A 390 3.17 -13.84 0.76
N ARG A 391 3.71 -12.64 0.50
CA ARG A 391 5.07 -12.30 0.93
C ARG A 391 5.20 -12.20 2.46
N HIS A 392 4.21 -11.65 3.16
CA HIS A 392 4.18 -11.66 4.62
C HIS A 392 4.20 -13.09 5.16
N THR A 393 3.44 -13.98 4.51
CA THR A 393 3.41 -15.40 4.83
C THR A 393 4.77 -16.06 4.68
N ALA A 394 5.48 -15.83 3.55
CA ALA A 394 6.84 -16.34 3.35
C ALA A 394 7.79 -15.93 4.47
N VAL A 395 7.79 -14.64 4.83
CA VAL A 395 8.66 -14.13 5.91
C VAL A 395 8.27 -14.75 7.26
N SER A 396 6.98 -14.86 7.55
CA SER A 396 6.47 -15.45 8.79
C SER A 396 6.89 -16.91 8.92
N ILE A 397 6.71 -17.71 7.86
CA ILE A 397 7.08 -19.14 7.84
C ILE A 397 8.60 -19.31 7.97
N MET A 398 9.40 -18.55 7.22
CA MET A 398 10.87 -18.61 7.37
C MET A 398 11.32 -18.25 8.78
N SER A 399 10.71 -17.21 9.38
CA SER A 399 11.03 -16.76 10.73
C SER A 399 10.65 -17.79 11.79
N SER A 400 9.46 -18.40 11.70
CA SER A 400 9.01 -19.44 12.65
C SER A 400 9.84 -20.73 12.56
N ASN A 401 10.46 -20.97 11.40
CA ASN A 401 11.37 -22.11 11.17
C ASN A 401 12.85 -21.77 11.40
N GLY A 402 13.17 -20.65 12.04
CA GLY A 402 14.50 -20.33 12.52
C GLY A 402 15.49 -19.82 11.46
N VAL A 403 15.00 -19.44 10.25
CA VAL A 403 15.87 -18.83 9.24
C VAL A 403 16.40 -17.48 9.76
N PRO A 404 17.71 -17.21 9.66
CA PRO A 404 18.30 -15.97 10.15
C PRO A 404 17.64 -14.72 9.52
N LEU A 405 17.42 -13.69 10.32
CA LEU A 405 16.74 -12.46 9.89
C LEU A 405 17.40 -11.79 8.68
N GLN A 406 18.75 -11.86 8.61
CA GLN A 406 19.51 -11.33 7.48
C GLN A 406 19.18 -12.10 6.19
N GLU A 407 19.16 -13.43 6.25
CA GLU A 407 18.85 -14.31 5.12
C GLU A 407 17.41 -14.10 4.64
N ILE A 408 16.44 -13.97 5.57
CA ILE A 408 15.05 -13.61 5.23
C ILE A 408 15.03 -12.26 4.51
N SER A 409 15.74 -11.24 5.06
CA SER A 409 15.80 -9.90 4.46
C SER A 409 16.36 -9.92 3.04
N ASP A 410 17.41 -10.71 2.81
CA ASP A 410 18.06 -10.85 1.50
C ASP A 410 17.17 -11.64 0.54
N THR A 411 16.54 -12.74 0.98
CA THR A 411 15.58 -13.54 0.19
C THR A 411 14.44 -12.68 -0.30
N VAL A 412 13.81 -11.90 0.56
CA VAL A 412 12.69 -11.05 0.14
C VAL A 412 13.13 -9.70 -0.44
N GLY A 413 14.41 -9.31 -0.33
CA GLY A 413 14.97 -8.05 -0.85
C GLY A 413 14.46 -6.83 -0.10
N HIS A 414 14.54 -6.81 1.24
CA HIS A 414 14.32 -5.62 2.04
C HIS A 414 15.56 -4.72 2.01
N LYS A 415 15.38 -3.41 2.10
CA LYS A 415 16.50 -2.44 2.18
C LYS A 415 17.35 -2.62 3.43
N SER A 416 16.72 -3.04 4.53
CA SER A 416 17.37 -3.29 5.82
C SER A 416 16.57 -4.33 6.60
N THR A 417 17.24 -5.03 7.51
CA THR A 417 16.64 -5.95 8.48
C THR A 417 15.60 -5.28 9.36
N HIS A 418 15.75 -3.97 9.62
CA HIS A 418 14.79 -3.19 10.41
C HIS A 418 13.35 -3.27 9.87
N VAL A 419 13.16 -3.33 8.54
CA VAL A 419 11.82 -3.52 7.95
C VAL A 419 11.26 -4.89 8.30
N THR A 420 12.08 -5.94 8.18
CA THR A 420 11.72 -7.31 8.55
C THR A 420 11.43 -7.39 10.05
N GLU A 421 12.30 -6.84 10.87
CA GLU A 421 12.14 -6.81 12.33
C GLU A 421 10.88 -6.05 12.77
N THR A 422 10.67 -4.83 12.27
CA THR A 422 9.53 -3.98 12.68
C THR A 422 8.18 -4.58 12.29
N VAL A 423 8.08 -5.17 11.09
CA VAL A 423 6.83 -5.72 10.57
C VAL A 423 6.52 -7.07 11.22
N TYR A 424 7.55 -7.88 11.53
CA TYR A 424 7.37 -9.28 11.97
C TYR A 424 7.77 -9.52 13.42
N ARG A 425 8.12 -8.50 14.18
CA ARG A 425 8.53 -8.60 15.59
C ARG A 425 7.52 -9.34 16.48
N HIS A 426 6.23 -9.29 16.13
CA HIS A 426 5.18 -10.00 16.85
C HIS A 426 5.09 -11.50 16.50
N VAL A 427 5.73 -11.92 15.41
CA VAL A 427 5.83 -13.31 14.95
C VAL A 427 7.17 -13.93 15.37
N ILE A 428 8.21 -13.08 15.51
CA ILE A 428 9.54 -13.50 15.99
C ILE A 428 9.42 -13.86 17.45
N VAL A 429 9.57 -15.13 17.71
CA VAL A 429 9.39 -15.94 18.93
C VAL A 429 9.62 -15.20 20.26
N PRO A 430 8.73 -15.41 21.26
CA PRO A 430 8.83 -14.78 22.59
C PRO A 430 10.04 -15.21 23.43
N ALA A 431 10.75 -16.29 23.08
CA ALA A 431 11.93 -16.75 23.81
C ALA A 431 13.13 -16.85 22.88
N ILE A 432 14.14 -16.02 23.11
CA ILE A 432 15.46 -16.13 22.47
C ILE A 432 16.17 -17.33 23.09
N ARG A 433 15.96 -18.52 22.51
CA ARG A 433 16.52 -19.79 23.04
C ARG A 433 17.95 -20.07 22.56
N GLY A 434 18.33 -19.57 21.38
CA GLY A 434 19.62 -19.87 20.77
C GLY A 434 20.84 -19.43 21.63
N GLY A 435 20.73 -18.32 22.34
CA GLY A 435 21.77 -17.86 23.23
C GLY A 435 21.96 -18.76 24.46
N ALA A 436 20.86 -19.21 25.07
CA ALA A 436 20.91 -20.12 26.22
C ALA A 436 21.51 -21.46 25.82
N THR A 437 21.06 -22.05 24.71
CA THR A 437 21.59 -23.33 24.21
C THR A 437 23.09 -23.28 23.90
N VAL A 438 23.60 -22.19 23.33
CA VAL A 438 25.04 -22.01 23.09
C VAL A 438 25.79 -21.83 24.42
N MET A 439 25.23 -21.08 25.36
CA MET A 439 25.85 -20.92 26.66
C MET A 439 25.88 -22.22 27.47
N ASP A 440 24.82 -23.04 27.38
CA ASP A 440 24.78 -24.38 27.96
C ASP A 440 25.80 -25.31 27.31
N GLN A 441 26.05 -25.20 26.00
CA GLN A 441 27.10 -25.96 25.30
C GLN A 441 28.51 -25.50 25.66
N VAL A 442 28.71 -24.21 25.94
CA VAL A 442 30.04 -23.64 26.25
C VAL A 442 30.36 -23.72 27.74
N PHE A 443 29.36 -23.59 28.60
CA PHE A 443 29.50 -23.45 30.04
C PHE A 443 28.65 -24.42 30.84
N GLY A 444 27.92 -25.34 30.19
CA GLY A 444 27.14 -26.37 30.86
C GLY A 444 28.07 -27.29 31.61
N GLU A 445 27.80 -27.55 32.91
CA GLU A 445 28.47 -28.57 33.67
C GLU A 445 28.18 -29.93 33.06
N GLU A 446 29.23 -30.78 32.87
CA GLU A 446 29.03 -32.18 32.49
C GLU A 446 28.16 -32.82 33.58
N GLU A 447 26.99 -33.34 33.24
CA GLU A 447 26.22 -34.17 34.17
C GLU A 447 27.09 -35.36 34.57
N ASP A 448 27.52 -35.39 35.81
CA ASP A 448 28.22 -36.52 36.43
C ASP A 448 27.34 -37.75 36.33
N THR A 449 27.61 -38.59 35.35
CA THR A 449 27.06 -39.96 35.21
C THR A 449 27.84 -40.92 36.12
N ASP A 450 27.89 -40.62 37.42
CA ASP A 450 28.43 -41.60 38.40
C ASP A 450 27.40 -41.82 39.51
N GLY A 451 26.61 -42.87 39.34
CA GLY A 451 25.57 -43.30 40.28
C GLY A 451 25.05 -44.69 40.01
N GLN A 452 25.93 -45.65 39.68
CA GLN A 452 25.52 -47.06 39.82
C GLN A 452 25.53 -47.46 41.29
N PRO A 453 24.41 -47.92 41.88
CA PRO A 453 24.41 -48.53 43.20
C PRO A 453 25.04 -49.92 43.12
N GLY A 454 26.19 -50.06 43.80
CA GLY A 454 26.87 -51.35 43.97
C GLY A 454 25.96 -52.39 44.60
N THR A 455 25.83 -53.53 43.95
CA THR A 455 25.25 -54.76 44.52
C THR A 455 26.12 -55.25 45.65
N ALA A 456 25.65 -55.13 46.88
CA ALA A 456 26.20 -55.80 48.01
C ALA A 456 25.93 -57.30 47.95
N THR A 457 26.94 -58.08 47.65
CA THR A 457 26.90 -59.55 47.85
C THR A 457 27.21 -59.82 49.33
N THR A 458 26.24 -60.39 50.03
CA THR A 458 26.42 -61.02 51.34
C THR A 458 26.84 -62.47 51.19
N ALA A 459 28.00 -62.81 51.79
CA ALA A 459 28.37 -64.18 52.10
C ALA A 459 27.80 -64.53 53.47
#